data_94764a7bb20ab2073dea11b07abf8cb2
#
_entry.id   94764a7bb20ab2073dea11b07abf8cb2
#
_cell.length_a   1.000
_cell.length_b   1.000
_cell.length_c   1.000
_cell.angle_alpha   90.00
_cell.angle_beta   90.00
_cell.angle_gamma   90.00
#
_symmetry.space_group_name_H-M   'P 1'
#
loop_
_entity.id
_entity.type
_entity.pdbx_description
1 polymer ?
#
loop_
_entity_poly.entity_id
_entity_poly.type
_entity_poly.pdbx_seq_one_letter_code
_entity_poly.pdbx_strand_id
1 'polypeptide(L)'
;MGGCGDTFRMARVLGVDEDMGARVCHGRWAVQEQPVDGLIPDGATLETHEHLYLTDGDTRVLAAVDGLPAIAAHTFGKGRGVYMAGFAYSPVNARMLLNLLLWAKGLPLDSDFLPDDPHTEAAWFPADRTLVVINNSEEPRTTRIKTPDGEVTVSLDALETKIMPLR
;
A
#
# COMPACT_ATOMS: atom_id res chain seq x y z
N MET A 1 19.71 -30.50 -8.94
CA MET A 1 19.61 -29.16 -8.29
C MET A 1 18.47 -29.25 -7.31
N GLY A 2 18.77 -29.38 -5.99
CA GLY A 2 17.73 -29.39 -4.97
C GLY A 2 17.23 -27.93 -4.78
N GLY A 3 16.06 -27.63 -5.30
CA GLY A 3 15.41 -26.36 -5.01
C GLY A 3 15.11 -26.26 -3.52
N CYS A 4 15.27 -25.10 -2.92
CA CYS A 4 14.65 -24.80 -1.65
C CYS A 4 13.16 -25.05 -1.81
N GLY A 5 12.58 -25.81 -0.89
CA GLY A 5 11.11 -25.99 -0.92
C GLY A 5 10.45 -24.67 -0.58
N ASP A 6 9.43 -24.31 -1.33
CA ASP A 6 8.65 -23.10 -1.09
C ASP A 6 8.09 -23.13 0.33
N THR A 7 8.48 -22.19 1.18
CA THR A 7 7.94 -22.00 2.52
C THR A 7 6.57 -21.32 2.42
N PHE A 8 6.49 -20.25 1.62
CA PHE A 8 5.22 -19.65 1.29
C PHE A 8 4.53 -20.42 0.16
N ARG A 9 3.31 -20.85 0.37
CA ARG A 9 2.50 -21.48 -0.69
C ARG A 9 2.32 -20.58 -1.91
N MET A 10 2.44 -19.26 -1.72
CA MET A 10 2.29 -18.22 -2.74
C MET A 10 3.64 -17.64 -3.21
N ALA A 11 4.79 -18.24 -2.83
CA ALA A 11 6.12 -17.71 -3.18
C ALA A 11 6.26 -17.38 -4.67
N ARG A 12 5.81 -18.28 -5.55
CA ARG A 12 5.84 -18.07 -7.00
C ARG A 12 4.96 -16.94 -7.50
N VAL A 13 3.88 -16.61 -6.77
CA VAL A 13 2.97 -15.51 -7.11
C VAL A 13 3.50 -14.20 -6.59
N LEU A 14 4.13 -14.22 -5.42
CA LEU A 14 4.61 -13.02 -4.72
C LEU A 14 6.04 -12.63 -5.10
N GLY A 15 6.82 -13.58 -5.65
CA GLY A 15 8.21 -13.36 -6.01
C GLY A 15 9.19 -13.34 -4.84
N VAL A 16 8.71 -13.65 -3.63
CA VAL A 16 9.49 -13.72 -2.39
C VAL A 16 9.18 -14.99 -1.62
N ASP A 17 10.16 -15.47 -0.85
CA ASP A 17 10.00 -16.57 0.08
C ASP A 17 10.84 -16.32 1.33
N GLU A 18 10.65 -17.15 2.35
CA GLU A 18 11.33 -17.08 3.63
C GLU A 18 12.22 -18.32 3.84
N ASP A 19 13.42 -18.12 4.40
CA ASP A 19 14.30 -19.20 4.82
C ASP A 19 13.95 -19.62 6.26
N MET A 20 13.39 -20.80 6.42
CA MET A 20 12.98 -21.34 7.73
C MET A 20 14.11 -22.06 8.49
N GLY A 21 15.36 -21.80 8.15
CA GLY A 21 16.53 -22.25 8.91
C GLY A 21 16.93 -23.72 8.72
N ALA A 22 16.16 -24.53 8.00
CA ALA A 22 16.56 -25.91 7.69
C ALA A 22 17.53 -25.98 6.50
N ARG A 23 17.51 -24.95 5.65
CA ARG A 23 18.42 -24.74 4.53
C ARG A 23 18.59 -23.25 4.31
N VAL A 24 19.82 -22.78 4.25
CA VAL A 24 20.11 -21.40 3.91
C VAL A 24 19.89 -21.25 2.41
N CYS A 25 18.76 -20.66 2.04
CA CYS A 25 18.42 -20.30 0.68
C CYS A 25 18.75 -18.83 0.47
N HIS A 26 20.01 -18.53 0.24
CA HIS A 26 20.36 -17.17 -0.16
C HIS A 26 19.75 -16.88 -1.52
N GLY A 27 18.97 -15.82 -1.59
CA GLY A 27 18.41 -15.33 -2.83
C GLY A 27 19.54 -15.12 -3.86
N ARG A 28 19.33 -15.62 -5.07
CA ARG A 28 20.28 -15.43 -6.17
C ARG A 28 20.24 -14.02 -6.72
N TRP A 29 19.22 -13.27 -6.36
CA TRP A 29 18.97 -11.94 -6.87
C TRP A 29 19.23 -10.89 -5.79
N ALA A 30 19.97 -9.85 -6.17
CA ALA A 30 20.23 -8.73 -5.30
C ALA A 30 18.94 -7.94 -5.06
N VAL A 31 18.73 -7.50 -3.82
CA VAL A 31 17.66 -6.57 -3.48
C VAL A 31 18.03 -5.20 -4.01
N GLN A 32 17.35 -4.76 -5.04
CA GLN A 32 17.49 -3.43 -5.63
C GLN A 32 16.13 -2.75 -5.64
N GLU A 33 16.03 -1.63 -4.95
CA GLU A 33 14.79 -0.87 -4.90
C GLU A 33 14.43 -0.28 -6.27
N GLN A 34 13.17 -0.40 -6.61
CA GLN A 34 12.54 0.17 -7.79
C GLN A 34 11.23 0.85 -7.36
N PRO A 35 11.31 1.97 -6.64
CA PRO A 35 10.14 2.63 -6.08
C PRO A 35 9.15 3.08 -7.18
N VAL A 36 7.92 3.29 -6.79
CA VAL A 36 6.87 3.90 -7.61
C VAL A 36 6.41 5.16 -6.89
N ASP A 37 6.44 6.28 -7.59
CA ASP A 37 6.08 7.58 -7.03
C ASP A 37 4.66 7.57 -6.45
N GLY A 38 4.51 8.13 -5.26
CA GLY A 38 3.24 8.24 -4.55
C GLY A 38 2.70 6.92 -3.97
N LEU A 39 3.37 5.80 -4.17
CA LEU A 39 2.89 4.50 -3.69
C LEU A 39 3.04 4.35 -2.18
N ILE A 40 4.17 4.80 -1.64
CA ILE A 40 4.49 4.78 -0.22
C ILE A 40 4.42 6.21 0.28
N PRO A 41 3.44 6.56 1.13
CA PRO A 41 3.32 7.90 1.69
C PRO A 41 4.48 8.25 2.61
N ASP A 42 4.80 9.53 2.72
CA ASP A 42 5.77 10.03 3.70
C ASP A 42 5.32 9.66 5.12
N GLY A 43 6.26 9.20 5.95
CA GLY A 43 5.98 8.76 7.31
C GLY A 43 5.41 7.34 7.43
N ALA A 44 5.31 6.59 6.34
CA ALA A 44 4.98 5.17 6.41
C ALA A 44 6.07 4.39 7.15
N THR A 45 5.65 3.46 8.01
CA THR A 45 6.54 2.53 8.70
C THR A 45 6.67 1.27 7.86
N LEU A 46 7.90 0.90 7.53
CA LEU A 46 8.22 -0.31 6.81
C LEU A 46 8.84 -1.34 7.74
N GLU A 47 8.44 -2.58 7.59
CA GLU A 47 8.96 -3.72 8.33
C GLU A 47 9.57 -4.73 7.38
N THR A 48 10.56 -5.46 7.86
CA THR A 48 11.20 -6.58 7.16
C THR A 48 11.75 -7.58 8.17
N HIS A 49 12.29 -8.69 7.70
CA HIS A 49 13.03 -9.63 8.53
C HIS A 49 14.14 -10.34 7.72
N GLU A 50 15.16 -10.83 8.42
CA GLU A 50 16.43 -11.32 7.86
C GLU A 50 16.32 -12.57 6.97
N HIS A 51 15.20 -13.27 7.06
CA HIS A 51 15.00 -14.53 6.34
C HIS A 51 14.31 -14.38 4.98
N LEU A 52 13.94 -13.16 4.59
CA LEU A 52 13.30 -12.90 3.30
C LEU A 52 14.30 -12.88 2.15
N TYR A 53 13.95 -13.52 1.05
CA TYR A 53 14.72 -13.50 -0.18
C TYR A 53 13.82 -13.47 -1.43
N LEU A 54 14.40 -13.02 -2.55
CA LEU A 54 13.71 -13.00 -3.85
C LEU A 54 13.79 -14.38 -4.50
N THR A 55 12.66 -14.88 -5.00
CA THR A 55 12.58 -16.18 -5.70
C THR A 55 12.72 -16.06 -7.21
N ASP A 56 12.56 -14.85 -7.75
CA ASP A 56 12.57 -14.57 -9.17
C ASP A 56 13.30 -13.24 -9.47
N GLY A 57 14.06 -13.21 -10.58
CA GLY A 57 14.77 -12.01 -11.03
C GLY A 57 13.86 -10.89 -11.53
N ASP A 58 12.61 -11.23 -11.89
CA ASP A 58 11.59 -10.27 -12.32
C ASP A 58 10.80 -9.67 -11.15
N THR A 59 11.11 -10.07 -9.92
CA THR A 59 10.50 -9.50 -8.72
C THR A 59 10.99 -8.07 -8.52
N ARG A 60 10.06 -7.13 -8.53
CA ARG A 60 10.32 -5.71 -8.27
C ARG A 60 10.27 -5.45 -6.77
N VAL A 61 11.35 -4.98 -6.17
CA VAL A 61 11.37 -4.51 -4.78
C VAL A 61 10.91 -3.05 -4.78
N LEU A 62 9.73 -2.79 -4.21
CA LEU A 62 9.16 -1.45 -4.14
C LEU A 62 9.74 -0.65 -2.97
N ALA A 63 10.11 -1.33 -1.89
CA ALA A 63 10.83 -0.77 -0.76
C ALA A 63 11.69 -1.84 -0.07
N ALA A 64 12.81 -1.43 0.49
CA ALA A 64 13.70 -2.27 1.29
C ALA A 64 14.04 -1.59 2.62
N VAL A 65 14.36 -2.40 3.64
CA VAL A 65 14.90 -1.95 4.92
C VAL A 65 16.16 -2.77 5.19
N ASP A 66 17.26 -2.12 5.47
CA ASP A 66 18.57 -2.75 5.71
C ASP A 66 19.01 -3.74 4.61
N GLY A 67 18.61 -3.44 3.36
CA GLY A 67 18.94 -4.29 2.20
C GLY A 67 18.06 -5.54 2.06
N LEU A 68 16.99 -5.67 2.84
CA LEU A 68 16.02 -6.74 2.77
C LEU A 68 14.69 -6.26 2.21
N PRO A 69 13.93 -7.07 1.44
CA PRO A 69 12.66 -6.64 0.87
C PRO A 69 11.63 -6.36 1.97
N ALA A 70 11.10 -5.13 2.01
CA ALA A 70 9.96 -4.78 2.85
C ALA A 70 8.65 -4.88 2.07
N ILE A 71 8.65 -4.38 0.83
CA ILE A 71 7.52 -4.48 -0.09
C ILE A 71 8.05 -4.97 -1.44
N ALA A 72 7.50 -6.05 -1.94
CA ALA A 72 7.85 -6.60 -3.24
C ALA A 72 6.60 -6.83 -4.10
N ALA A 73 6.77 -6.76 -5.41
CA ALA A 73 5.73 -7.02 -6.38
C ALA A 73 6.23 -7.93 -7.49
N HIS A 74 5.40 -8.87 -7.87
CA HIS A 74 5.71 -9.82 -8.92
C HIS A 74 4.53 -10.00 -9.87
N THR A 75 4.80 -10.11 -11.17
CA THR A 75 3.78 -10.39 -12.17
C THR A 75 3.61 -11.89 -12.32
N PHE A 76 2.39 -12.38 -12.10
CA PHE A 76 2.07 -13.80 -12.26
C PHE A 76 0.85 -13.98 -13.18
N GLY A 77 1.07 -14.57 -14.33
CA GLY A 77 0.03 -14.69 -15.36
C GLY A 77 -0.45 -13.32 -15.84
N LYS A 78 -1.72 -13.02 -15.66
CA LYS A 78 -2.33 -11.72 -16.01
C LYS A 78 -2.47 -10.78 -14.80
N GLY A 79 -2.05 -11.22 -13.61
CA GLY A 79 -2.19 -10.48 -12.36
C GLY A 79 -0.85 -10.00 -11.82
N ARG A 80 -0.93 -9.23 -10.72
CA ARG A 80 0.20 -8.74 -9.98
C ARG A 80 0.03 -9.10 -8.51
N GLY A 81 0.99 -9.85 -7.95
CA GLY A 81 1.10 -10.10 -6.53
C GLY A 81 1.88 -8.99 -5.86
N VAL A 82 1.45 -8.57 -4.68
CA VAL A 82 2.21 -7.66 -3.81
C VAL A 82 2.40 -8.34 -2.46
N TYR A 83 3.63 -8.35 -2.00
CA TYR A 83 4.03 -8.84 -0.70
C TYR A 83 4.44 -7.68 0.19
N MET A 84 4.00 -7.72 1.45
CA MET A 84 4.47 -6.83 2.51
C MET A 84 5.02 -7.70 3.65
N ALA A 85 6.24 -7.44 4.09
CA ALA A 85 6.90 -8.22 5.14
C ALA A 85 6.25 -8.04 6.51
N GLY A 86 5.68 -6.86 6.78
CA GLY A 86 4.93 -6.55 7.98
C GLY A 86 3.99 -5.37 7.77
N PHE A 87 3.08 -5.17 8.72
CA PHE A 87 2.11 -4.07 8.67
C PHE A 87 1.84 -3.56 10.09
N ALA A 88 2.56 -2.51 10.48
CA ALA A 88 2.21 -1.74 11.68
C ALA A 88 1.00 -0.85 11.35
N TYR A 89 -0.09 -1.00 12.11
CA TYR A 89 -1.28 -0.19 11.85
C TYR A 89 -1.04 1.29 12.19
N SER A 90 -1.26 2.13 11.20
CA SER A 90 -1.38 3.59 11.32
C SER A 90 -2.24 4.12 10.16
N PRO A 91 -2.82 5.34 10.26
CA PRO A 91 -3.52 5.94 9.13
C PRO A 91 -2.64 6.05 7.87
N VAL A 92 -1.36 6.37 8.03
CA VAL A 92 -0.39 6.45 6.92
C VAL A 92 -0.15 5.08 6.29
N ASN A 93 0.02 4.03 7.10
CA ASN A 93 0.18 2.67 6.59
C ASN A 93 -1.11 2.12 5.97
N ALA A 94 -2.27 2.48 6.49
CA ALA A 94 -3.55 2.15 5.86
C ALA A 94 -3.67 2.78 4.45
N ARG A 95 -3.22 4.03 4.29
CA ARG A 95 -3.11 4.69 2.99
C ARG A 95 -2.12 3.96 2.07
N MET A 96 -0.96 3.57 2.59
CA MET A 96 0.01 2.77 1.83
C MET A 96 -0.60 1.46 1.32
N LEU A 97 -1.32 0.74 2.18
CA LEU A 97 -2.01 -0.50 1.79
C LEU A 97 -3.03 -0.25 0.67
N LEU A 98 -3.84 0.81 0.79
CA LEU A 98 -4.79 1.19 -0.25
C LEU A 98 -4.08 1.51 -1.58
N ASN A 99 -3.00 2.29 -1.54
CA ASN A 99 -2.20 2.61 -2.72
C ASN A 99 -1.65 1.35 -3.39
N LEU A 100 -1.13 0.40 -2.61
CA LEU A 100 -0.63 -0.89 -3.10
C LEU A 100 -1.73 -1.71 -3.77
N LEU A 101 -2.94 -1.73 -3.20
CA LEU A 101 -4.11 -2.41 -3.78
C LEU A 101 -4.55 -1.77 -5.11
N LEU A 102 -4.64 -0.44 -5.16
CA LEU A 102 -4.97 0.31 -6.38
C LEU A 102 -3.92 0.05 -7.47
N TRP A 103 -2.64 0.18 -7.13
CA TRP A 103 -1.54 -0.06 -8.05
C TRP A 103 -1.50 -1.51 -8.54
N ALA A 104 -1.69 -2.50 -7.67
CA ALA A 104 -1.74 -3.91 -8.05
C ALA A 104 -2.86 -4.18 -9.07
N LYS A 105 -3.98 -3.50 -8.93
CA LYS A 105 -5.12 -3.58 -9.84
C LYS A 105 -4.96 -2.73 -11.10
N GLY A 106 -3.93 -1.88 -11.18
CA GLY A 106 -3.71 -0.96 -12.31
C GLY A 106 -4.64 0.25 -12.31
N LEU A 107 -5.15 0.63 -11.13
CA LEU A 107 -5.97 1.82 -10.94
C LEU A 107 -5.09 3.02 -10.56
N PRO A 108 -5.52 4.26 -10.86
CA PRO A 108 -4.81 5.46 -10.44
C PRO A 108 -4.84 5.61 -8.92
N LEU A 109 -3.76 6.18 -8.36
CA LEU A 109 -3.64 6.43 -6.91
C LEU A 109 -4.45 7.66 -6.47
N ASP A 110 -4.77 8.55 -7.41
CA ASP A 110 -5.54 9.78 -7.21
C ASP A 110 -7.03 9.61 -7.55
N SER A 111 -7.62 8.51 -7.12
CA SER A 111 -9.03 8.20 -7.40
C SER A 111 -9.97 9.28 -6.85
N ASP A 112 -11.10 9.51 -7.55
CA ASP A 112 -12.14 10.41 -7.07
C ASP A 112 -12.66 9.97 -5.70
N PHE A 113 -13.04 10.95 -4.88
CA PHE A 113 -13.52 10.80 -3.51
C PHE A 113 -12.48 10.21 -2.53
N LEU A 114 -11.19 10.21 -2.87
CA LEU A 114 -10.12 9.84 -1.96
C LEU A 114 -9.52 11.12 -1.34
N PRO A 115 -9.62 11.31 -0.01
CA PRO A 115 -8.99 12.44 0.67
C PRO A 115 -7.46 12.40 0.56
N ASP A 116 -6.78 13.54 0.50
CA ASP A 116 -5.31 13.59 0.46
C ASP A 116 -4.66 13.41 1.85
N ASP A 117 -5.34 13.80 2.93
CA ASP A 117 -4.87 13.53 4.30
C ASP A 117 -5.23 12.09 4.72
N PRO A 118 -4.25 11.24 5.07
CA PRO A 118 -4.50 9.85 5.46
C PRO A 118 -5.28 9.68 6.77
N HIS A 119 -5.42 10.72 7.59
CA HIS A 119 -6.21 10.71 8.81
C HIS A 119 -7.69 11.01 8.56
N THR A 120 -8.07 11.26 7.31
CA THR A 120 -9.45 11.54 6.92
C THR A 120 -9.99 10.46 6.00
N GLU A 121 -11.27 10.21 6.08
CA GLU A 121 -12.00 9.30 5.20
C GLU A 121 -13.13 10.04 4.50
N ALA A 122 -13.49 9.59 3.30
CA ALA A 122 -14.63 10.11 2.59
C ALA A 122 -15.50 8.99 2.02
N ALA A 123 -16.81 9.18 2.06
CA ALA A 123 -17.79 8.30 1.45
C ALA A 123 -18.74 9.10 0.55
N TRP A 124 -18.87 8.69 -0.69
CA TRP A 124 -19.77 9.28 -1.66
C TRP A 124 -21.07 8.49 -1.77
N PHE A 125 -22.19 9.18 -1.61
CA PHE A 125 -23.55 8.63 -1.76
C PHE A 125 -24.19 9.23 -3.02
N PRO A 126 -24.10 8.54 -4.16
CA PRO A 126 -24.51 9.10 -5.45
C PRO A 126 -26.02 9.37 -5.56
N ALA A 127 -26.85 8.58 -4.87
CA ALA A 127 -28.30 8.75 -4.92
C ALA A 127 -28.75 10.11 -4.35
N ASP A 128 -28.09 10.54 -3.28
CA ASP A 128 -28.42 11.78 -2.57
C ASP A 128 -27.45 12.93 -2.91
N ARG A 129 -26.48 12.67 -3.82
CA ARG A 129 -25.37 13.58 -4.14
C ARG A 129 -24.70 14.13 -2.86
N THR A 130 -24.46 13.24 -1.90
CA THR A 130 -23.95 13.61 -0.58
C THR A 130 -22.55 13.03 -0.39
N LEU A 131 -21.63 13.89 0.05
CA LEU A 131 -20.28 13.53 0.48
C LEU A 131 -20.25 13.56 2.01
N VAL A 132 -19.80 12.47 2.62
CA VAL A 132 -19.53 12.39 4.05
C VAL A 132 -18.02 12.38 4.22
N VAL A 133 -17.48 13.27 5.05
CA VAL A 133 -16.03 13.35 5.34
C VAL A 133 -15.83 13.24 6.84
N ILE A 134 -14.91 12.37 7.25
CA ILE A 134 -14.66 12.04 8.66
C ILE A 134 -13.19 12.34 8.98
N ASN A 135 -12.94 13.02 10.07
CA ASN A 135 -11.62 13.14 10.67
C ASN A 135 -11.46 12.10 11.78
N ASN A 136 -10.57 11.14 11.58
CA ASN A 136 -10.27 10.05 12.53
C ASN A 136 -9.14 10.42 13.50
N SER A 137 -8.73 11.69 13.56
CA SER A 137 -7.66 12.13 14.46
C SER A 137 -8.18 13.03 15.57
N GLU A 138 -7.44 13.10 16.67
CA GLU A 138 -7.71 14.00 17.81
C GLU A 138 -7.26 15.46 17.55
N GLU A 139 -6.82 15.75 16.33
CA GLU A 139 -6.39 17.08 15.90
C GLU A 139 -7.25 17.59 14.75
N PRO A 140 -7.47 18.91 14.61
CA PRO A 140 -8.13 19.48 13.44
C PRO A 140 -7.36 19.13 12.16
N ARG A 141 -8.09 18.83 11.10
CA ARG A 141 -7.54 18.45 9.78
C ARG A 141 -8.17 19.25 8.65
N THR A 142 -7.38 19.46 7.61
CA THR A 142 -7.89 20.00 6.35
C THR A 142 -7.48 19.05 5.25
N THR A 143 -8.44 18.56 4.49
CA THR A 143 -8.21 17.60 3.41
C THR A 143 -8.78 18.09 2.10
N ARG A 144 -8.16 17.72 1.00
CA ARG A 144 -8.65 17.96 -0.35
C ARG A 144 -9.15 16.65 -0.92
N ILE A 145 -10.26 16.72 -1.60
CA ILE A 145 -10.95 15.57 -2.18
C ILE A 145 -11.25 15.89 -3.64
N LYS A 146 -10.69 15.11 -4.54
CA LYS A 146 -11.00 15.17 -5.97
C LYS A 146 -12.39 14.62 -6.21
N THR A 147 -13.18 15.31 -6.98
CA THR A 147 -14.52 14.88 -7.41
C THR A 147 -14.65 15.05 -8.93
N PRO A 148 -15.62 14.42 -9.58
CA PRO A 148 -15.88 14.65 -11.02
C PRO A 148 -16.16 16.12 -11.38
N ASP A 149 -16.69 16.89 -10.43
CA ASP A 149 -17.05 18.30 -10.63
C ASP A 149 -15.92 19.28 -10.21
N GLY A 150 -14.77 18.77 -9.77
CA GLY A 150 -13.61 19.56 -9.33
C GLY A 150 -13.08 19.12 -7.97
N GLU A 151 -12.21 19.94 -7.37
CA GLU A 151 -11.61 19.67 -6.05
C GLU A 151 -12.39 20.37 -4.95
N VAL A 152 -12.66 19.67 -3.85
CA VAL A 152 -13.32 20.20 -2.66
C VAL A 152 -12.34 20.17 -1.50
N THR A 153 -12.16 21.32 -0.82
CA THR A 153 -11.36 21.41 0.40
C THR A 153 -12.29 21.42 1.61
N VAL A 154 -12.04 20.54 2.57
CA VAL A 154 -12.84 20.36 3.78
C VAL A 154 -11.95 20.50 5.00
N SER A 155 -12.30 21.45 5.90
CA SER A 155 -11.67 21.56 7.21
C SER A 155 -12.59 20.93 8.26
N LEU A 156 -12.02 20.11 9.12
CA LEU A 156 -12.73 19.34 10.15
C LEU A 156 -12.06 19.59 11.51
N ASP A 157 -12.86 19.75 12.55
CA ASP A 157 -12.37 19.69 13.91
C ASP A 157 -11.97 18.25 14.29
N ALA A 158 -11.34 18.09 15.46
CA ALA A 158 -10.97 16.77 15.98
C ALA A 158 -12.19 15.84 16.03
N LEU A 159 -12.07 14.63 15.45
CA LEU A 159 -13.12 13.61 15.44
C LEU A 159 -14.45 14.06 14.79
N GLU A 160 -14.42 15.14 14.00
CA GLU A 160 -15.62 15.67 13.34
C GLU A 160 -16.01 14.84 12.11
N THR A 161 -17.32 14.73 11.91
CA THR A 161 -17.92 14.22 10.68
C THR A 161 -18.73 15.34 10.02
N LYS A 162 -18.43 15.64 8.76
CA LYS A 162 -19.20 16.58 7.92
C LYS A 162 -19.98 15.85 6.85
N ILE A 163 -21.24 16.21 6.72
CA ILE A 163 -22.13 15.74 5.66
C ILE A 163 -22.46 16.94 4.78
N MET A 164 -22.14 16.85 3.49
CA MET A 164 -22.27 17.96 2.57
C MET A 164 -22.84 17.54 1.22
N PRO A 165 -23.79 18.29 0.66
CA PRO A 165 -24.26 18.04 -0.69
C PRO A 165 -23.19 18.50 -1.70
N LEU A 166 -22.93 17.69 -2.73
CA LEU A 166 -22.21 18.13 -3.92
C LEU A 166 -23.21 18.56 -5.00
N ARG A 167 -22.97 19.69 -5.60
CA ARG A 167 -23.84 20.28 -6.63
C ARG A 167 -23.61 19.70 -8.00
#